data_b134484039e11f34be686475317d760e
#
_entry.id   b134484039e11f34be686475317d760e
#
_cell.length_a   1.000
_cell.length_b   1.000
_cell.length_c   1.000
_cell.angle_alpha   90.00
_cell.angle_beta   90.00
_cell.angle_gamma   90.00
#
_symmetry.space_group_name_H-M   'P 1'
#
loop_
_entity.id
_entity.type
_entity.pdbx_description
1 polymer ?
#
loop_
_entity_poly.entity_id
_entity_poly.type
_entity_poly.pdbx_seq_one_letter_code
_entity_poly.pdbx_strand_id
1 'polypeptide(L)'
;MSRPLTVVQLLPALDSGGVERGTLEIARALVAAGHRSLVVSAGGRLVDALTREGSEHIALDVGRKSLASLWLVPKLRRLFAERGVDIVHARSRLPAWLGFLAWRGMDVATRPRFVTTVHGLNSVGFYSAVMLRGERVICVSQTVRDYVLRHYPDSDASRLRVIARGVDPLEFPHGHRPDRDWRKRFVAEHPALSTPAPWLCLVGRGSRIKGHRHAIELVADLRHQGSDARLILLGVREPGRERYVDELRRLAQRLGVGDAVVMTAPRRDVRDVMASCRLVLQLSSQPEAFGRTVLEALHLGVPVLGYDIGGVGEQLRALFAPGAVAPGDPAALAERARVLLQQDLRPPPFSSHGLAQMQEATLSLYRELQEAPRRCI
;
A
#
# COMPACT_ATOMS: atom_id res chain seq x y z
N MET A 1 22.90 11.31 22.87
CA MET A 1 21.63 10.69 22.44
C MET A 1 20.56 11.77 22.37
N SER A 2 19.83 11.92 21.26
CA SER A 2 18.72 12.85 21.16
C SER A 2 17.60 12.43 22.13
N ARG A 3 16.87 13.41 22.69
CA ARG A 3 15.75 13.12 23.59
C ARG A 3 14.67 12.28 22.90
N PRO A 4 13.92 11.45 23.64
CA PRO A 4 12.75 10.78 23.09
C PRO A 4 11.74 11.77 22.50
N LEU A 5 11.22 11.46 21.31
CA LEU A 5 10.17 12.26 20.65
C LEU A 5 8.79 11.72 21.00
N THR A 6 7.79 12.61 21.07
CA THR A 6 6.37 12.26 21.07
C THR A 6 5.80 12.50 19.68
N VAL A 7 5.40 11.45 18.99
CA VAL A 7 4.89 11.49 17.63
C VAL A 7 3.42 11.10 17.59
N VAL A 8 2.58 11.94 17.00
CA VAL A 8 1.16 11.66 16.76
C VAL A 8 0.92 11.40 15.28
N GLN A 9 0.41 10.23 14.94
CA GLN A 9 -0.05 9.90 13.58
C GLN A 9 -1.58 10.08 13.50
N LEU A 10 -2.05 10.78 12.45
CA LEU A 10 -3.48 11.06 12.22
C LEU A 10 -3.97 10.31 10.98
N LEU A 11 -5.00 9.45 11.12
CA LEU A 11 -5.64 8.74 10.01
C LEU A 11 -7.13 8.48 10.31
N PRO A 12 -7.97 8.17 9.28
CA PRO A 12 -9.41 8.00 9.48
C PRO A 12 -9.78 6.83 10.40
N ALA A 13 -9.22 5.66 10.14
CA ALA A 13 -9.51 4.41 10.84
C ALA A 13 -8.30 3.47 10.81
N LEU A 14 -8.34 2.40 11.60
CA LEU A 14 -7.31 1.35 11.69
C LEU A 14 -7.89 -0.03 11.30
N ASP A 15 -8.52 -0.12 10.12
CA ASP A 15 -9.15 -1.37 9.67
C ASP A 15 -8.25 -2.21 8.77
N SER A 16 -8.08 -1.80 7.52
CA SER A 16 -7.24 -2.51 6.55
C SER A 16 -6.85 -1.60 5.40
N GLY A 17 -5.63 -1.74 4.92
CA GLY A 17 -5.10 -1.00 3.79
C GLY A 17 -3.64 -0.64 3.96
N GLY A 18 -3.07 -0.06 2.91
CA GLY A 18 -1.65 0.29 2.89
C GLY A 18 -1.29 1.47 3.81
N VAL A 19 -2.25 2.36 4.08
CA VAL A 19 -2.05 3.51 5.00
C VAL A 19 -2.01 3.02 6.44
N GLU A 20 -2.99 2.21 6.83
CA GLU A 20 -3.16 1.64 8.15
C GLU A 20 -1.97 0.75 8.52
N ARG A 21 -1.57 -0.16 7.59
CA ARG A 21 -0.39 -1.01 7.78
C ARG A 21 0.87 -0.18 7.94
N GLY A 22 1.09 0.83 7.07
CA GLY A 22 2.24 1.73 7.20
C GLY A 22 2.21 2.59 8.47
N THR A 23 1.02 2.82 9.07
CA THR A 23 0.90 3.51 10.37
C THR A 23 1.42 2.61 11.50
N LEU A 24 1.03 1.32 11.51
CA LEU A 24 1.53 0.35 12.49
C LEU A 24 3.04 0.14 12.34
N GLU A 25 3.53 0.02 11.11
CA GLU A 25 4.96 -0.16 10.82
C GLU A 25 5.80 0.99 11.41
N ILE A 26 5.38 2.24 11.25
CA ILE A 26 6.07 3.40 11.83
C ILE A 26 5.85 3.51 13.35
N ALA A 27 4.65 3.18 13.84
CA ALA A 27 4.35 3.14 15.26
C ALA A 27 5.27 2.18 16.01
N ARG A 28 5.45 0.96 15.47
CA ARG A 28 6.37 -0.05 16.00
C ARG A 28 7.83 0.46 16.01
N ALA A 29 8.27 1.09 14.92
CA ALA A 29 9.62 1.65 14.83
C ALA A 29 9.87 2.76 15.84
N LEU A 30 8.88 3.62 16.10
CA LEU A 30 8.96 4.67 17.11
C LEU A 30 9.14 4.07 18.51
N VAL A 31 8.33 3.07 18.88
CA VAL A 31 8.43 2.39 20.16
C VAL A 31 9.78 1.69 20.32
N ALA A 32 10.23 0.96 19.30
CA ALA A 32 11.51 0.27 19.29
C ALA A 32 12.70 1.23 19.43
N ALA A 33 12.57 2.46 18.92
CA ALA A 33 13.59 3.51 19.08
C ALA A 33 13.47 4.31 20.39
N GLY A 34 12.59 3.91 21.32
CA GLY A 34 12.39 4.59 22.61
C GLY A 34 11.58 5.89 22.51
N HIS A 35 10.89 6.13 21.40
CA HIS A 35 10.01 7.26 21.20
C HIS A 35 8.58 6.96 21.66
N ARG A 36 7.83 7.99 21.96
CA ARG A 36 6.42 7.89 22.32
C ARG A 36 5.55 7.95 21.08
N SER A 37 4.83 6.87 20.78
CA SER A 37 3.97 6.72 19.62
C SER A 37 2.50 6.84 20.00
N LEU A 38 1.80 7.84 19.46
CA LEU A 38 0.37 8.05 19.58
C LEU A 38 -0.30 7.95 18.20
N VAL A 39 -1.46 7.31 18.14
CA VAL A 39 -2.24 7.22 16.91
C VAL A 39 -3.66 7.68 17.17
N VAL A 40 -4.13 8.66 16.41
CA VAL A 40 -5.49 9.21 16.48
C VAL A 40 -6.29 8.70 15.29
N SER A 41 -7.39 8.01 15.56
CA SER A 41 -8.32 7.51 14.54
C SER A 41 -9.69 7.22 15.14
N ALA A 42 -10.69 6.88 14.28
CA ALA A 42 -12.01 6.40 14.74
C ALA A 42 -11.96 4.98 15.36
N GLY A 43 -10.81 4.34 15.41
CA GLY A 43 -10.66 2.94 15.83
C GLY A 43 -10.58 1.99 14.65
N GLY A 44 -10.81 0.70 14.89
CA GLY A 44 -10.77 -0.37 13.89
C GLY A 44 -10.05 -1.62 14.39
N ARG A 45 -10.10 -2.69 13.61
CA ARG A 45 -9.59 -4.03 13.99
C ARG A 45 -8.08 -4.12 14.25
N LEU A 46 -7.31 -3.11 13.85
CA LEU A 46 -5.86 -3.05 14.06
C LEU A 46 -5.46 -2.33 15.35
N VAL A 47 -6.42 -1.79 16.13
CA VAL A 47 -6.13 -1.09 17.38
C VAL A 47 -5.45 -2.01 18.39
N ASP A 48 -5.95 -3.24 18.57
CA ASP A 48 -5.37 -4.21 19.49
C ASP A 48 -3.92 -4.57 19.15
N ALA A 49 -3.59 -4.66 17.86
CA ALA A 49 -2.22 -4.90 17.42
C ALA A 49 -1.33 -3.69 17.73
N LEU A 50 -1.80 -2.49 17.43
CA LEU A 50 -1.10 -1.24 17.71
C LEU A 50 -0.76 -1.08 19.19
N THR A 51 -1.72 -1.32 20.08
CA THR A 51 -1.54 -1.14 21.53
C THR A 51 -0.66 -2.23 22.15
N ARG A 52 -0.79 -3.49 21.70
CA ARG A 52 0.12 -4.56 22.10
C ARG A 52 1.59 -4.29 21.71
N GLU A 53 1.82 -3.54 20.65
CA GLU A 53 3.15 -3.13 20.19
C GLU A 53 3.65 -1.86 20.90
N GLY A 54 2.95 -1.37 21.93
CA GLY A 54 3.39 -0.29 22.82
C GLY A 54 2.98 1.12 22.39
N SER A 55 2.16 1.27 21.36
CA SER A 55 1.62 2.58 20.96
C SER A 55 0.31 2.90 21.67
N GLU A 56 0.05 4.18 21.94
CA GLU A 56 -1.21 4.66 22.50
C GLU A 56 -2.20 4.96 21.37
N HIS A 57 -3.42 4.41 21.44
CA HIS A 57 -4.52 4.77 20.56
C HIS A 57 -5.43 5.80 21.22
N ILE A 58 -5.76 6.87 20.49
CA ILE A 58 -6.67 7.91 20.92
C ILE A 58 -7.89 7.92 19.98
N ALA A 59 -9.03 7.52 20.52
CA ALA A 59 -10.27 7.39 19.74
C ALA A 59 -10.89 8.78 19.48
N LEU A 60 -10.63 9.32 18.29
CA LEU A 60 -11.27 10.52 17.75
C LEU A 60 -11.58 10.29 16.27
N ASP A 61 -12.83 10.49 15.87
CA ASP A 61 -13.26 10.29 14.49
C ASP A 61 -12.84 11.46 13.57
N VAL A 62 -11.53 11.53 13.32
CA VAL A 62 -10.93 12.52 12.42
C VAL A 62 -11.16 12.19 10.93
N GLY A 63 -11.87 11.10 10.63
CA GLY A 63 -12.21 10.65 9.28
C GLY A 63 -13.63 11.01 8.83
N ARG A 64 -14.49 11.44 9.73
CA ARG A 64 -15.92 11.71 9.45
C ARG A 64 -16.09 12.98 8.62
N LYS A 65 -16.66 12.82 7.43
CA LYS A 65 -16.97 13.92 6.51
C LYS A 65 -18.21 14.69 6.96
N SER A 66 -18.03 15.59 7.95
CA SER A 66 -19.08 16.43 8.51
C SER A 66 -18.50 17.77 8.94
N LEU A 67 -19.27 18.86 8.85
CA LEU A 67 -18.88 20.16 9.41
C LEU A 67 -18.64 20.07 10.92
N ALA A 68 -19.37 19.18 11.60
CA ALA A 68 -19.14 18.94 13.03
C ALA A 68 -17.72 18.43 13.35
N SER A 69 -16.99 17.88 12.36
CA SER A 69 -15.58 17.48 12.56
C SER A 69 -14.67 18.66 12.88
N LEU A 70 -15.06 19.90 12.55
CA LEU A 70 -14.31 21.11 12.94
C LEU A 70 -14.24 21.31 14.46
N TRP A 71 -15.19 20.76 15.23
CA TRP A 71 -15.13 20.74 16.69
C TRP A 71 -13.99 19.90 17.26
N LEU A 72 -13.38 19.06 16.42
CA LEU A 72 -12.18 18.30 16.79
C LEU A 72 -10.90 19.16 16.76
N VAL A 73 -10.90 20.30 16.07
CA VAL A 73 -9.73 21.19 15.97
C VAL A 73 -9.23 21.65 17.34
N PRO A 74 -10.07 22.26 18.23
CA PRO A 74 -9.63 22.62 19.57
C PRO A 74 -9.23 21.40 20.43
N LYS A 75 -9.88 20.25 20.25
CA LYS A 75 -9.51 19.01 20.95
C LYS A 75 -8.12 18.52 20.53
N LEU A 76 -7.82 18.54 19.23
CA LEU A 76 -6.49 18.18 18.71
C LEU A 76 -5.42 19.16 19.19
N ARG A 77 -5.71 20.48 19.21
CA ARG A 77 -4.78 21.49 19.71
C ARG A 77 -4.43 21.26 21.18
N ARG A 78 -5.45 21.00 22.01
CA ARG A 78 -5.27 20.64 23.42
C ARG A 78 -4.44 19.36 23.57
N LEU A 79 -4.77 18.32 22.81
CA LEU A 79 -4.05 17.06 22.78
C LEU A 79 -2.56 17.27 22.48
N PHE A 80 -2.24 18.05 21.44
CA PHE A 80 -0.86 18.32 21.06
C PHE A 80 -0.09 19.05 22.17
N ALA A 81 -0.71 20.02 22.84
CA ALA A 81 -0.10 20.74 23.93
C ALA A 81 0.08 19.89 25.19
N GLU A 82 -0.99 19.22 25.67
CA GLU A 82 -0.99 18.43 26.91
C GLU A 82 -0.06 17.21 26.86
N ARG A 83 0.07 16.61 25.64
CA ARG A 83 0.93 15.42 25.44
C ARG A 83 2.37 15.78 25.09
N GLY A 84 2.71 17.06 24.98
CA GLY A 84 4.03 17.52 24.57
C GLY A 84 4.44 16.94 23.21
N VAL A 85 3.53 17.03 22.23
CA VAL A 85 3.76 16.45 20.91
C VAL A 85 4.88 17.18 20.18
N ASP A 86 5.86 16.43 19.67
CA ASP A 86 6.97 16.95 18.88
C ASP A 86 6.66 16.93 17.38
N ILE A 87 6.00 15.85 16.91
CA ILE A 87 5.67 15.65 15.51
C ILE A 87 4.18 15.30 15.38
N VAL A 88 3.48 16.01 14.51
CA VAL A 88 2.16 15.61 13.98
C VAL A 88 2.35 15.11 12.56
N HIS A 89 2.06 13.84 12.34
CA HIS A 89 2.15 13.20 11.03
C HIS A 89 0.78 12.83 10.49
N ALA A 90 0.26 13.62 9.55
CA ALA A 90 -1.03 13.37 8.93
C ALA A 90 -0.88 12.44 7.71
N ARG A 91 -1.67 11.37 7.69
CA ARG A 91 -1.57 10.30 6.70
C ARG A 91 -2.77 10.23 5.72
N SER A 92 -3.72 11.17 5.86
CA SER A 92 -4.90 11.23 4.99
C SER A 92 -5.46 12.66 4.98
N ARG A 93 -6.19 13.01 3.92
CA ARG A 93 -6.61 14.40 3.62
C ARG A 93 -7.43 15.08 4.73
N LEU A 94 -8.52 14.45 5.19
CA LEU A 94 -9.36 15.05 6.23
C LEU A 94 -8.64 15.15 7.58
N PRO A 95 -7.98 14.09 8.09
CA PRO A 95 -7.10 14.20 9.24
C PRO A 95 -6.01 15.27 9.09
N ALA A 96 -5.46 15.44 7.87
CA ALA A 96 -4.50 16.51 7.59
C ALA A 96 -5.10 17.89 7.70
N TRP A 97 -6.34 18.12 7.21
CA TRP A 97 -7.04 19.38 7.38
C TRP A 97 -7.27 19.71 8.87
N LEU A 98 -7.80 18.76 9.63
CA LEU A 98 -8.06 18.97 11.07
C LEU A 98 -6.75 19.18 11.85
N GLY A 99 -5.73 18.36 11.57
CA GLY A 99 -4.41 18.50 12.18
C GLY A 99 -3.73 19.82 11.81
N PHE A 100 -3.80 20.24 10.54
CA PHE A 100 -3.24 21.51 10.09
C PHE A 100 -3.91 22.73 10.72
N LEU A 101 -5.25 22.74 10.81
CA LEU A 101 -5.99 23.83 11.46
C LEU A 101 -5.67 23.89 12.97
N ALA A 102 -5.56 22.75 13.64
CA ALA A 102 -5.14 22.68 15.04
C ALA A 102 -3.71 23.24 15.21
N TRP A 103 -2.78 22.76 14.38
CA TRP A 103 -1.37 23.14 14.38
C TRP A 103 -1.18 24.64 14.07
N ARG A 104 -1.86 25.17 13.03
CA ARG A 104 -1.76 26.58 12.62
C ARG A 104 -2.21 27.54 13.72
N GLY A 105 -3.15 27.13 14.55
CA GLY A 105 -3.66 27.93 15.65
C GLY A 105 -2.85 27.86 16.95
N MET A 106 -1.69 27.17 16.94
CA MET A 106 -0.75 27.12 18.07
C MET A 106 0.36 28.16 17.89
N ASP A 107 0.99 28.53 19.00
CA ASP A 107 2.17 29.40 18.99
C ASP A 107 3.31 28.77 18.19
N VAL A 108 3.88 29.55 17.28
CA VAL A 108 4.97 29.10 16.38
C VAL A 108 6.20 28.60 17.17
N ALA A 109 6.46 29.18 18.33
CA ALA A 109 7.61 28.82 19.16
C ALA A 109 7.46 27.41 19.80
N THR A 110 6.23 26.98 20.07
CA THR A 110 5.95 25.77 20.87
C THR A 110 5.21 24.68 20.08
N ARG A 111 4.60 25.00 18.93
CA ARG A 111 3.81 24.02 18.16
C ARG A 111 4.66 22.86 17.66
N PRO A 112 4.11 21.64 17.53
CA PRO A 112 4.84 20.50 16.96
C PRO A 112 5.29 20.75 15.53
N ARG A 113 6.18 19.92 14.99
CA ARG A 113 6.48 19.88 13.55
C ARG A 113 5.34 19.19 12.82
N PHE A 114 5.01 19.63 11.61
CA PHE A 114 3.92 19.08 10.82
C PHE A 114 4.44 18.33 9.60
N VAL A 115 4.15 17.04 9.53
CA VAL A 115 4.55 16.13 8.45
C VAL A 115 3.30 15.55 7.80
N THR A 116 3.35 15.35 6.50
CA THR A 116 2.30 14.66 5.75
C THR A 116 2.87 13.54 4.91
N THR A 117 2.08 12.51 4.61
CA THR A 117 2.44 11.50 3.61
C THR A 117 1.40 11.40 2.52
N VAL A 118 1.82 11.59 1.28
CA VAL A 118 1.00 11.37 0.08
C VAL A 118 1.06 9.89 -0.29
N HIS A 119 -0.02 9.16 0.03
CA HIS A 119 -0.14 7.71 -0.16
C HIS A 119 -0.80 7.32 -1.48
N GLY A 120 -1.34 8.27 -2.21
CA GLY A 120 -2.11 8.03 -3.41
C GLY A 120 -2.04 9.20 -4.40
N LEU A 121 -2.33 8.92 -5.65
CA LEU A 121 -2.53 9.94 -6.69
C LEU A 121 -3.95 10.54 -6.50
N ASN A 122 -4.06 11.41 -5.51
CA ASN A 122 -5.34 12.00 -5.14
C ASN A 122 -5.85 12.95 -6.23
N SER A 123 -7.18 13.13 -6.32
CA SER A 123 -7.77 14.16 -7.19
C SER A 123 -7.14 15.53 -6.93
N VAL A 124 -6.75 16.22 -8.00
CA VAL A 124 -6.16 17.56 -7.93
C VAL A 124 -7.21 18.56 -7.43
N GLY A 125 -6.80 19.48 -6.56
CA GLY A 125 -7.65 20.55 -6.04
C GLY A 125 -7.32 20.95 -4.62
N PHE A 126 -7.98 22.02 -4.15
CA PHE A 126 -7.75 22.63 -2.84
C PHE A 126 -7.83 21.63 -1.68
N TYR A 127 -8.81 20.72 -1.71
CA TYR A 127 -8.97 19.71 -0.65
C TYR A 127 -7.76 18.77 -0.53
N SER A 128 -7.16 18.39 -1.64
CA SER A 128 -5.97 17.51 -1.63
C SER A 128 -4.67 18.28 -1.37
N ALA A 129 -4.63 19.58 -1.67
CA ALA A 129 -3.47 20.42 -1.46
C ALA A 129 -3.03 20.52 0.02
N VAL A 130 -3.91 20.19 0.96
CA VAL A 130 -3.54 20.12 2.39
C VAL A 130 -2.39 19.13 2.64
N MET A 131 -2.29 18.07 1.84
CA MET A 131 -1.21 17.10 1.96
C MET A 131 0.17 17.68 1.62
N LEU A 132 0.22 18.88 1.04
CA LEU A 132 1.43 19.62 0.71
C LEU A 132 1.76 20.73 1.73
N ARG A 133 0.95 20.87 2.78
CA ARG A 133 1.13 21.87 3.84
C ARG A 133 2.11 21.41 4.93
N GLY A 134 2.66 20.20 4.85
CA GLY A 134 3.69 19.74 5.77
C GLY A 134 5.00 20.51 5.65
N GLU A 135 5.73 20.67 6.76
CA GLU A 135 7.13 21.14 6.76
C GLU A 135 8.03 20.14 6.01
N ARG A 136 7.63 18.87 6.02
CA ARG A 136 8.07 17.82 5.11
C ARG A 136 6.87 17.05 4.60
N VAL A 137 6.96 16.67 3.34
CA VAL A 137 5.93 15.89 2.63
C VAL A 137 6.58 14.59 2.15
N ILE A 138 6.20 13.48 2.73
CA ILE A 138 6.68 12.17 2.31
C ILE A 138 5.89 11.73 1.07
N CYS A 139 6.58 11.47 -0.02
CA CYS A 139 6.06 10.85 -1.23
C CYS A 139 6.44 9.36 -1.20
N VAL A 140 5.47 8.45 -1.33
CA VAL A 140 5.72 7.01 -1.21
C VAL A 140 6.45 6.40 -2.40
N SER A 141 6.69 7.16 -3.47
CA SER A 141 7.43 6.79 -4.68
C SER A 141 7.88 8.03 -5.45
N GLN A 142 8.78 7.85 -6.41
CA GLN A 142 9.13 8.91 -7.34
C GLN A 142 7.92 9.33 -8.18
N THR A 143 7.11 8.36 -8.61
CA THR A 143 5.81 8.61 -9.28
C THR A 143 4.92 9.60 -8.51
N VAL A 144 4.81 9.44 -7.19
CA VAL A 144 4.01 10.38 -6.37
C VAL A 144 4.65 11.75 -6.31
N ARG A 145 5.98 11.83 -6.17
CA ARG A 145 6.71 13.11 -6.17
C ARG A 145 6.52 13.85 -7.50
N ASP A 146 6.66 13.17 -8.62
CA ASP A 146 6.50 13.76 -9.95
C ASP A 146 5.04 14.17 -10.21
N TYR A 147 4.09 13.37 -9.73
CA TYR A 147 2.67 13.73 -9.75
C TYR A 147 2.39 15.02 -8.99
N VAL A 148 2.95 15.17 -7.78
CA VAL A 148 2.81 16.40 -6.97
C VAL A 148 3.39 17.60 -7.71
N LEU A 149 4.62 17.52 -8.20
CA LEU A 149 5.28 18.62 -8.91
C LEU A 149 4.55 19.02 -10.19
N ARG A 150 3.99 18.06 -10.91
CA ARG A 150 3.23 18.31 -12.15
C ARG A 150 1.92 19.04 -11.89
N HIS A 151 1.20 18.64 -10.84
CA HIS A 151 -0.16 19.14 -10.59
C HIS A 151 -0.24 20.27 -9.57
N TYR A 152 0.83 20.52 -8.84
CA TYR A 152 0.98 21.60 -7.88
C TYR A 152 2.34 22.28 -8.08
N PRO A 153 2.52 23.02 -9.20
CA PRO A 153 3.81 23.59 -9.58
C PRO A 153 4.37 24.58 -8.56
N ASP A 154 3.51 25.24 -7.80
CA ASP A 154 3.90 26.18 -6.73
C ASP A 154 4.37 25.45 -5.45
N SER A 155 4.42 24.12 -5.44
CA SER A 155 4.89 23.37 -4.27
C SER A 155 6.41 23.47 -4.14
N ASP A 156 6.85 23.78 -2.93
CA ASP A 156 8.28 23.77 -2.59
C ASP A 156 8.86 22.34 -2.70
N ALA A 157 9.56 22.08 -3.79
CA ALA A 157 10.19 20.78 -4.05
C ALA A 157 11.20 20.36 -2.95
N SER A 158 11.76 21.31 -2.20
CA SER A 158 12.69 21.05 -1.11
C SER A 158 12.03 20.40 0.10
N ARG A 159 10.71 20.49 0.23
CA ARG A 159 9.93 19.82 1.28
C ARG A 159 9.58 18.37 0.93
N LEU A 160 9.61 18.01 -0.36
CA LEU A 160 9.25 16.68 -0.81
C LEU A 160 10.39 15.70 -0.54
N ARG A 161 10.09 14.60 0.13
CA ARG A 161 11.01 13.49 0.39
C ARG A 161 10.41 12.19 -0.12
N VAL A 162 11.11 11.51 -0.99
CA VAL A 162 10.72 10.17 -1.42
C VAL A 162 11.17 9.18 -0.35
N ILE A 163 10.21 8.56 0.31
CA ILE A 163 10.43 7.43 1.22
C ILE A 163 9.54 6.30 0.73
N ALA A 164 10.14 5.37 0.00
CA ALA A 164 9.44 4.22 -0.56
C ALA A 164 8.88 3.33 0.55
N ARG A 165 7.80 2.61 0.23
CA ARG A 165 7.28 1.58 1.13
C ARG A 165 8.27 0.44 1.24
N GLY A 166 8.31 -0.18 2.43
CA GLY A 166 9.15 -1.32 2.70
C GLY A 166 8.35 -2.61 2.87
N VAL A 167 9.04 -3.72 2.68
CA VAL A 167 8.58 -5.08 2.99
C VAL A 167 9.45 -5.66 4.09
N ASP A 168 8.82 -6.34 5.03
CA ASP A 168 9.52 -7.08 6.07
C ASP A 168 10.05 -8.41 5.49
N PRO A 169 11.38 -8.62 5.43
CA PRO A 169 11.95 -9.86 4.92
C PRO A 169 11.61 -11.08 5.78
N LEU A 170 11.22 -10.89 7.03
CA LEU A 170 10.75 -11.98 7.90
C LEU A 170 9.30 -12.36 7.58
N GLU A 171 8.49 -11.40 7.16
CA GLU A 171 7.12 -11.67 6.74
C GLU A 171 7.06 -12.24 5.31
N PHE A 172 7.93 -11.78 4.40
CA PHE A 172 8.01 -12.20 3.01
C PHE A 172 9.43 -12.69 2.67
N PRO A 173 9.91 -13.81 3.24
CA PRO A 173 11.28 -14.28 3.00
C PRO A 173 11.45 -14.80 1.58
N HIS A 174 12.59 -14.47 0.95
CA HIS A 174 12.91 -14.95 -0.40
C HIS A 174 12.94 -16.48 -0.46
N GLY A 175 12.30 -17.03 -1.49
CA GLY A 175 12.22 -18.48 -1.66
C GLY A 175 11.26 -19.18 -0.70
N HIS A 176 10.38 -18.43 -0.02
CA HIS A 176 9.36 -19.02 0.87
C HIS A 176 8.57 -20.13 0.17
N ARG A 177 8.38 -21.22 0.87
CA ARG A 177 7.56 -22.35 0.42
C ARG A 177 6.50 -22.62 1.48
N PRO A 178 5.22 -22.51 1.13
CA PRO A 178 4.14 -22.86 2.05
C PRO A 178 4.22 -24.33 2.49
N ASP A 179 3.74 -24.56 3.71
CA ASP A 179 3.61 -25.92 4.24
C ASP A 179 2.73 -26.81 3.32
N ARG A 180 3.08 -28.08 3.22
CA ARG A 180 2.35 -29.06 2.40
C ARG A 180 0.89 -29.19 2.83
N ASP A 181 0.62 -29.11 4.13
CA ASP A 181 -0.75 -29.25 4.63
C ASP A 181 -1.56 -27.97 4.37
N TRP A 182 -0.94 -26.79 4.39
CA TRP A 182 -1.58 -25.57 3.91
C TRP A 182 -1.99 -25.71 2.43
N ARG A 183 -1.08 -26.22 1.59
CA ARG A 183 -1.36 -26.41 0.16
C ARG A 183 -2.50 -27.40 -0.07
N LYS A 184 -2.54 -28.52 0.67
CA LYS A 184 -3.63 -29.50 0.59
C LYS A 184 -4.98 -28.87 0.97
N ARG A 185 -5.04 -28.10 2.07
CA ARG A 185 -6.25 -27.40 2.49
C ARG A 185 -6.70 -26.39 1.46
N PHE A 186 -5.77 -25.57 0.93
CA PHE A 186 -6.09 -24.55 -0.07
C PHE A 186 -6.64 -25.16 -1.38
N VAL A 187 -6.07 -26.28 -1.83
CA VAL A 187 -6.59 -27.01 -3.00
C VAL A 187 -7.95 -27.66 -2.69
N ALA A 188 -8.16 -28.19 -1.50
CA ALA A 188 -9.47 -28.74 -1.09
C ALA A 188 -10.56 -27.66 -1.06
N GLU A 189 -10.24 -26.44 -0.60
CA GLU A 189 -11.14 -25.28 -0.68
C GLU A 189 -11.41 -24.85 -2.14
N HIS A 190 -10.48 -25.12 -3.06
CA HIS A 190 -10.51 -24.64 -4.44
C HIS A 190 -10.18 -25.77 -5.43
N PRO A 191 -11.11 -26.70 -5.70
CA PRO A 191 -10.86 -27.86 -6.57
C PRO A 191 -10.34 -27.53 -7.98
N ALA A 192 -10.63 -26.34 -8.49
CA ALA A 192 -10.09 -25.83 -9.75
C ALA A 192 -8.53 -25.80 -9.78
N LEU A 193 -7.88 -25.85 -8.61
CA LEU A 193 -6.43 -25.82 -8.46
C LEU A 193 -5.80 -27.20 -8.24
N SER A 194 -6.57 -28.28 -8.35
CA SER A 194 -6.11 -29.65 -8.09
C SER A 194 -5.17 -30.22 -9.18
N THR A 195 -5.24 -29.67 -10.39
CA THR A 195 -4.37 -30.09 -11.49
C THR A 195 -2.94 -29.54 -11.33
N PRO A 196 -1.91 -30.26 -11.82
CA PRO A 196 -0.52 -29.79 -11.82
C PRO A 196 -0.29 -28.69 -12.87
N ALA A 197 -0.94 -27.55 -12.68
CA ALA A 197 -0.93 -26.43 -13.60
C ALA A 197 -0.26 -25.19 -12.95
N PRO A 198 0.30 -24.26 -13.73
CA PRO A 198 0.85 -23.02 -13.19
C PRO A 198 -0.27 -22.13 -12.65
N TRP A 199 -0.12 -21.68 -11.40
CA TRP A 199 -1.04 -20.72 -10.80
C TRP A 199 -0.57 -19.30 -11.07
N LEU A 200 -1.48 -18.46 -11.51
CA LEU A 200 -1.33 -17.02 -11.60
C LEU A 200 -2.19 -16.38 -10.52
N CYS A 201 -1.72 -15.29 -9.89
CA CYS A 201 -2.47 -14.64 -8.85
C CYS A 201 -2.54 -13.12 -9.09
N LEU A 202 -3.74 -12.55 -8.99
CA LEU A 202 -3.95 -11.10 -8.88
C LEU A 202 -4.52 -10.80 -7.51
N VAL A 203 -3.75 -10.06 -6.70
CA VAL A 203 -4.13 -9.68 -5.34
C VAL A 203 -4.77 -8.30 -5.36
N GLY A 204 -6.01 -8.18 -4.89
CA GLY A 204 -6.67 -6.89 -4.79
C GLY A 204 -8.17 -6.99 -4.53
N ARG A 205 -8.70 -5.92 -3.93
CA ARG A 205 -10.15 -5.77 -3.72
C ARG A 205 -10.91 -5.70 -5.05
N GLY A 206 -12.18 -6.07 -5.04
CA GLY A 206 -13.07 -6.05 -6.20
C GLY A 206 -13.31 -4.63 -6.74
N SER A 207 -12.43 -4.16 -7.62
CA SER A 207 -12.50 -2.85 -8.25
C SER A 207 -12.12 -2.96 -9.73
N ARG A 208 -12.89 -2.26 -10.60
CA ARG A 208 -12.68 -2.28 -12.05
C ARG A 208 -11.28 -1.83 -12.46
N ILE A 209 -10.66 -0.94 -11.68
CA ILE A 209 -9.31 -0.42 -11.96
C ILE A 209 -8.19 -1.44 -11.68
N LYS A 210 -8.47 -2.53 -10.93
CA LYS A 210 -7.44 -3.52 -10.56
C LYS A 210 -7.07 -4.52 -11.67
N GLY A 211 -7.78 -4.48 -12.82
CA GLY A 211 -7.44 -5.28 -13.98
C GLY A 211 -7.84 -6.75 -13.91
N HIS A 212 -8.81 -7.12 -13.05
CA HIS A 212 -9.31 -8.50 -12.95
C HIS A 212 -9.81 -9.04 -14.30
N ARG A 213 -10.43 -8.18 -15.14
CA ARG A 213 -10.86 -8.55 -16.50
C ARG A 213 -9.67 -8.96 -17.37
N HIS A 214 -8.63 -8.13 -17.39
CA HIS A 214 -7.41 -8.39 -18.16
C HIS A 214 -6.73 -9.69 -17.69
N ALA A 215 -6.78 -10.00 -16.38
CA ALA A 215 -6.25 -11.27 -15.87
C ALA A 215 -7.06 -12.48 -16.36
N ILE A 216 -8.38 -12.39 -16.46
CA ILE A 216 -9.24 -13.45 -17.00
C ILE A 216 -8.99 -13.61 -18.50
N GLU A 217 -8.93 -12.52 -19.25
CA GLU A 217 -8.62 -12.51 -20.68
C GLU A 217 -7.23 -13.12 -20.95
N LEU A 218 -6.22 -12.74 -20.16
CA LEU A 218 -4.87 -13.32 -20.24
C LEU A 218 -4.88 -14.84 -20.05
N VAL A 219 -5.61 -15.35 -19.05
CA VAL A 219 -5.69 -16.81 -18.83
C VAL A 219 -6.42 -17.51 -19.97
N ALA A 220 -7.44 -16.90 -20.55
CA ALA A 220 -8.12 -17.41 -21.74
C ALA A 220 -7.12 -17.54 -22.92
N ASP A 221 -6.34 -16.50 -23.18
CA ASP A 221 -5.33 -16.51 -24.24
C ASP A 221 -4.24 -17.57 -24.00
N LEU A 222 -3.74 -17.69 -22.77
CA LEU A 222 -2.76 -18.73 -22.42
C LEU A 222 -3.31 -20.14 -22.62
N ARG A 223 -4.57 -20.38 -22.27
CA ARG A 223 -5.22 -21.69 -22.43
C ARG A 223 -5.49 -22.02 -23.89
N HIS A 224 -5.89 -21.05 -24.70
CA HIS A 224 -5.99 -21.22 -26.16
C HIS A 224 -4.65 -21.59 -26.81
N GLN A 225 -3.54 -21.15 -26.22
CA GLN A 225 -2.18 -21.48 -26.64
C GLN A 225 -1.63 -22.78 -26.01
N GLY A 226 -2.48 -23.59 -25.36
CA GLY A 226 -2.14 -24.88 -24.80
C GLY A 226 -1.58 -24.91 -23.38
N SER A 227 -1.58 -23.78 -22.68
CA SER A 227 -1.21 -23.74 -21.25
C SER A 227 -2.42 -24.05 -20.37
N ASP A 228 -2.30 -24.98 -19.42
CA ASP A 228 -3.37 -25.24 -18.43
C ASP A 228 -3.33 -24.27 -17.23
N ALA A 229 -2.98 -23.01 -17.48
CA ALA A 229 -2.87 -21.98 -16.43
C ALA A 229 -4.17 -21.79 -15.64
N ARG A 230 -4.02 -21.59 -14.33
CA ARG A 230 -5.11 -21.31 -13.37
C ARG A 230 -4.95 -19.92 -12.78
N LEU A 231 -6.07 -19.20 -12.58
CA LEU A 231 -6.08 -17.83 -12.07
C LEU A 231 -6.72 -17.77 -10.68
N ILE A 232 -6.02 -17.12 -9.76
CA ILE A 232 -6.53 -16.80 -8.43
C ILE A 232 -6.74 -15.28 -8.34
N LEU A 233 -8.00 -14.84 -8.29
CA LEU A 233 -8.36 -13.45 -7.97
C LEU A 233 -8.55 -13.35 -6.45
N LEU A 234 -7.48 -12.97 -5.75
CA LEU A 234 -7.41 -12.98 -4.30
C LEU A 234 -7.93 -11.68 -3.71
N GLY A 235 -8.99 -11.76 -2.89
CA GLY A 235 -9.58 -10.60 -2.23
C GLY A 235 -10.62 -9.86 -3.07
N VAL A 236 -11.07 -10.45 -4.19
CA VAL A 236 -12.07 -9.81 -5.05
C VAL A 236 -13.49 -9.86 -4.46
N ARG A 237 -13.77 -10.86 -3.62
CA ARG A 237 -15.09 -11.09 -3.00
C ARG A 237 -15.16 -10.34 -1.67
N GLU A 238 -15.66 -9.12 -1.71
CA GLU A 238 -15.91 -8.29 -0.52
C GLU A 238 -17.40 -7.91 -0.46
N PRO A 239 -17.96 -7.65 0.72
CA PRO A 239 -19.31 -7.12 0.85
C PRO A 239 -19.51 -5.86 0.01
N GLY A 240 -20.64 -5.79 -0.73
CA GLY A 240 -20.96 -4.70 -1.65
C GLY A 240 -20.26 -4.79 -3.01
N ARG A 241 -19.61 -5.91 -3.33
CA ARG A 241 -18.95 -6.15 -4.63
C ARG A 241 -19.56 -7.32 -5.41
N GLU A 242 -20.67 -7.87 -4.97
CA GLU A 242 -21.33 -9.05 -5.53
C GLU A 242 -21.58 -8.89 -7.02
N ARG A 243 -22.16 -7.75 -7.42
CA ARG A 243 -22.45 -7.45 -8.84
C ARG A 243 -21.19 -7.49 -9.70
N TYR A 244 -20.07 -6.95 -9.21
CA TYR A 244 -18.81 -6.97 -9.96
C TYR A 244 -18.23 -8.39 -10.04
N VAL A 245 -18.31 -9.16 -8.97
CA VAL A 245 -17.90 -10.58 -8.96
C VAL A 245 -18.69 -11.38 -9.98
N ASP A 246 -20.01 -11.15 -10.07
CA ASP A 246 -20.87 -11.83 -11.06
C ASP A 246 -20.56 -11.41 -12.51
N GLU A 247 -20.16 -10.17 -12.73
CA GLU A 247 -19.66 -9.72 -14.05
C GLU A 247 -18.38 -10.50 -14.43
N LEU A 248 -17.44 -10.69 -13.49
CA LEU A 248 -16.22 -11.44 -13.72
C LEU A 248 -16.49 -12.92 -13.97
N ARG A 249 -17.41 -13.55 -13.23
CA ARG A 249 -17.84 -14.95 -13.46
C ARG A 249 -18.41 -15.14 -14.85
N ARG A 250 -19.31 -14.24 -15.25
CA ARG A 250 -19.90 -14.29 -16.61
C ARG A 250 -18.84 -14.08 -17.70
N LEU A 251 -17.85 -13.24 -17.46
CA LEU A 251 -16.73 -13.08 -18.38
C LEU A 251 -15.94 -14.36 -18.51
N ALA A 252 -15.54 -14.99 -17.40
CA ALA A 252 -14.78 -16.24 -17.38
C ALA A 252 -15.56 -17.37 -18.09
N GLN A 253 -16.88 -17.48 -17.88
CA GLN A 253 -17.73 -18.44 -18.56
C GLN A 253 -17.79 -18.19 -20.08
N ARG A 254 -17.99 -16.95 -20.52
CA ARG A 254 -18.02 -16.61 -21.96
C ARG A 254 -16.71 -16.92 -22.66
N LEU A 255 -15.58 -16.78 -21.97
CA LEU A 255 -14.25 -17.08 -22.49
C LEU A 255 -13.84 -18.55 -22.33
N GLY A 256 -14.75 -19.42 -21.83
CA GLY A 256 -14.48 -20.85 -21.67
C GLY A 256 -13.46 -21.21 -20.58
N VAL A 257 -13.21 -20.29 -19.63
CA VAL A 257 -12.21 -20.46 -18.55
C VAL A 257 -12.82 -20.42 -17.15
N GLY A 258 -14.13 -20.61 -17.03
CA GLY A 258 -14.84 -20.57 -15.75
C GLY A 258 -14.31 -21.61 -14.74
N ASP A 259 -13.87 -22.77 -15.23
CA ASP A 259 -13.24 -23.84 -14.45
C ASP A 259 -11.81 -23.54 -14.00
N ALA A 260 -11.17 -22.53 -14.59
CA ALA A 260 -9.78 -22.16 -14.34
C ALA A 260 -9.63 -20.92 -13.44
N VAL A 261 -10.74 -20.25 -13.05
CA VAL A 261 -10.71 -19.00 -12.31
C VAL A 261 -11.28 -19.17 -10.91
N VAL A 262 -10.43 -19.00 -9.90
CA VAL A 262 -10.79 -18.98 -8.48
C VAL A 262 -10.93 -17.55 -8.01
N MET A 263 -12.03 -17.24 -7.33
CA MET A 263 -12.30 -15.91 -6.74
C MET A 263 -12.47 -16.04 -5.24
N THR A 264 -11.61 -15.38 -4.45
CA THR A 264 -11.64 -15.50 -2.98
C THR A 264 -12.07 -14.22 -2.29
N ALA A 265 -12.49 -14.33 -1.04
CA ALA A 265 -12.55 -13.21 -0.10
C ALA A 265 -11.11 -12.76 0.29
N PRO A 266 -10.94 -11.60 0.96
CA PRO A 266 -9.68 -11.23 1.56
C PRO A 266 -9.16 -12.33 2.50
N ARG A 267 -7.86 -12.64 2.42
CA ARG A 267 -7.21 -13.72 3.19
C ARG A 267 -6.05 -13.16 4.01
N ARG A 268 -5.66 -13.89 5.05
CA ARG A 268 -4.47 -13.56 5.88
C ARG A 268 -3.20 -14.25 5.35
N ASP A 269 -3.35 -15.34 4.62
CA ASP A 269 -2.29 -16.18 4.06
C ASP A 269 -1.89 -15.74 2.63
N VAL A 270 -1.96 -14.43 2.34
CA VAL A 270 -1.61 -13.84 1.04
C VAL A 270 -0.20 -14.24 0.60
N ARG A 271 0.75 -14.25 1.54
CA ARG A 271 2.13 -14.68 1.31
C ARG A 271 2.19 -16.10 0.75
N ASP A 272 1.49 -17.04 1.38
CA ASP A 272 1.52 -18.45 1.01
C ASP A 272 0.86 -18.68 -0.37
N VAL A 273 -0.22 -17.95 -0.65
CA VAL A 273 -0.86 -17.98 -1.99
C VAL A 273 0.11 -17.45 -3.04
N MET A 274 0.71 -16.26 -2.85
CA MET A 274 1.66 -15.69 -3.81
C MET A 274 2.88 -16.59 -4.02
N ALA A 275 3.46 -17.13 -2.94
CA ALA A 275 4.60 -18.03 -3.00
C ALA A 275 4.30 -19.37 -3.70
N SER A 276 3.02 -19.77 -3.78
CA SER A 276 2.58 -20.94 -4.53
C SER A 276 2.38 -20.68 -6.02
N CYS A 277 2.39 -19.43 -6.45
CA CYS A 277 2.14 -19.03 -7.83
C CYS A 277 3.42 -19.00 -8.66
N ARG A 278 3.27 -19.24 -9.95
CA ARG A 278 4.33 -19.07 -10.95
C ARG A 278 4.47 -17.59 -11.36
N LEU A 279 3.38 -16.84 -11.23
CA LEU A 279 3.33 -15.44 -11.66
C LEU A 279 2.30 -14.65 -10.84
N VAL A 280 2.68 -13.50 -10.32
CA VAL A 280 1.78 -12.53 -9.72
C VAL A 280 1.47 -11.45 -10.76
N LEU A 281 0.19 -11.08 -10.86
CA LEU A 281 -0.29 -10.11 -11.84
C LEU A 281 -0.60 -8.77 -11.14
N GLN A 282 -0.18 -7.67 -11.76
CA GLN A 282 -0.54 -6.31 -11.33
C GLN A 282 -0.98 -5.47 -12.53
N LEU A 283 -2.25 -5.61 -12.87
CA LEU A 283 -2.84 -5.10 -14.13
C LEU A 283 -3.76 -3.90 -13.91
N SER A 284 -3.45 -3.07 -12.91
CA SER A 284 -4.22 -1.85 -12.67
C SER A 284 -4.24 -0.96 -13.91
N SER A 285 -5.44 -0.61 -14.37
CA SER A 285 -5.64 0.25 -15.54
C SER A 285 -5.35 1.73 -15.29
N GLN A 286 -5.13 2.10 -14.04
CA GLN A 286 -4.75 3.43 -13.62
C GLN A 286 -3.45 3.37 -12.82
N PRO A 287 -2.61 4.43 -12.87
CA PRO A 287 -1.38 4.48 -12.10
C PRO A 287 -1.64 4.28 -10.60
N GLU A 288 -0.92 3.37 -9.99
CA GLU A 288 -0.88 3.22 -8.53
C GLU A 288 0.25 4.06 -7.95
N ALA A 289 0.05 4.54 -6.73
CA ALA A 289 1.06 5.35 -6.06
C ALA A 289 2.32 4.56 -5.73
N PHE A 290 2.18 3.24 -5.43
CA PHE A 290 3.32 2.40 -5.09
C PHE A 290 3.19 0.96 -5.63
N GLY A 291 2.17 0.19 -5.22
CA GLY A 291 2.01 -1.22 -5.59
C GLY A 291 2.70 -2.17 -4.60
N ARG A 292 2.28 -2.20 -3.34
CA ARG A 292 2.88 -3.06 -2.30
C ARG A 292 2.95 -4.54 -2.70
N THR A 293 1.91 -5.06 -3.35
CA THR A 293 1.85 -6.46 -3.78
C THR A 293 2.93 -6.84 -4.80
N VAL A 294 3.37 -5.88 -5.63
CA VAL A 294 4.53 -6.06 -6.52
C VAL A 294 5.77 -6.33 -5.69
N LEU A 295 6.05 -5.44 -4.73
CA LEU A 295 7.24 -5.55 -3.89
C LEU A 295 7.21 -6.83 -3.03
N GLU A 296 6.06 -7.17 -2.46
CA GLU A 296 5.86 -8.38 -1.65
C GLU A 296 6.11 -9.65 -2.47
N ALA A 297 5.58 -9.73 -3.70
CA ALA A 297 5.80 -10.87 -4.59
C ALA A 297 7.26 -10.99 -5.05
N LEU A 298 7.87 -9.88 -5.46
CA LEU A 298 9.28 -9.87 -5.88
C LEU A 298 10.20 -10.26 -4.72
N HIS A 299 9.87 -9.84 -3.49
CA HIS A 299 10.64 -10.19 -2.30
C HIS A 299 10.56 -11.70 -1.99
N LEU A 300 9.41 -12.34 -2.24
CA LEU A 300 9.26 -13.79 -2.17
C LEU A 300 10.05 -14.54 -3.25
N GLY A 301 10.62 -13.85 -4.24
CA GLY A 301 11.23 -14.48 -5.42
C GLY A 301 10.20 -14.95 -6.45
N VAL A 302 8.96 -14.41 -6.40
CA VAL A 302 7.90 -14.72 -7.37
C VAL A 302 7.89 -13.65 -8.46
N PRO A 303 7.97 -14.04 -9.74
CA PRO A 303 7.89 -13.09 -10.86
C PRO A 303 6.59 -12.28 -10.83
N VAL A 304 6.67 -11.02 -11.19
CA VAL A 304 5.50 -10.15 -11.33
C VAL A 304 5.37 -9.70 -12.77
N LEU A 305 4.18 -9.82 -13.33
CA LEU A 305 3.81 -9.25 -14.62
C LEU A 305 2.82 -8.12 -14.39
N GLY A 306 3.14 -6.93 -14.83
CA GLY A 306 2.32 -5.77 -14.58
C GLY A 306 2.46 -4.67 -15.63
N TYR A 307 1.49 -3.75 -15.62
CA TYR A 307 1.57 -2.60 -16.49
C TYR A 307 2.64 -1.61 -16.03
N ASP A 308 3.44 -1.14 -16.99
CA ASP A 308 4.51 -0.17 -16.78
C ASP A 308 3.95 1.25 -16.59
N ILE A 309 3.14 1.43 -15.55
CA ILE A 309 2.57 2.73 -15.17
C ILE A 309 2.66 2.96 -13.66
N GLY A 310 2.83 4.22 -13.29
CA GLY A 310 2.84 4.61 -11.88
C GLY A 310 3.95 3.95 -11.07
N GLY A 311 3.71 3.79 -9.77
CA GLY A 311 4.65 3.13 -8.86
C GLY A 311 4.85 1.64 -9.14
N VAL A 312 3.92 0.98 -9.82
CA VAL A 312 4.09 -0.40 -10.30
C VAL A 312 5.18 -0.48 -11.36
N GLY A 313 5.09 0.37 -12.40
CA GLY A 313 6.12 0.46 -13.44
C GLY A 313 7.48 0.86 -12.87
N GLU A 314 7.52 1.82 -11.93
CA GLU A 314 8.74 2.23 -11.23
C GLU A 314 9.44 1.03 -10.58
N GLN A 315 8.70 0.20 -9.83
CA GLN A 315 9.25 -0.99 -9.18
C GLN A 315 9.68 -2.07 -10.17
N LEU A 316 8.86 -2.35 -11.18
CA LEU A 316 9.19 -3.37 -12.18
C LEU A 316 10.46 -3.00 -12.94
N ARG A 317 10.59 -1.77 -13.41
CA ARG A 317 11.82 -1.34 -14.09
C ARG A 317 13.07 -1.45 -13.22
N ALA A 318 12.93 -1.17 -11.92
CA ALA A 318 14.06 -1.20 -10.99
C ALA A 318 14.41 -2.61 -10.51
N LEU A 319 13.43 -3.49 -10.29
CA LEU A 319 13.62 -4.75 -9.59
C LEU A 319 13.40 -5.99 -10.47
N PHE A 320 12.56 -5.89 -11.49
CA PHE A 320 12.23 -7.01 -12.39
C PHE A 320 11.72 -6.51 -13.75
N ALA A 321 12.58 -5.87 -14.51
CA ALA A 321 12.26 -5.31 -15.83
C ALA A 321 11.56 -6.28 -16.81
N PRO A 322 11.86 -7.62 -16.80
CA PRO A 322 11.14 -8.57 -17.64
C PRO A 322 9.63 -8.63 -17.40
N GLY A 323 9.17 -8.18 -16.24
CA GLY A 323 7.74 -8.17 -15.89
C GLY A 323 6.97 -6.91 -16.32
N ALA A 324 7.63 -5.91 -16.87
CA ALA A 324 7.00 -4.64 -17.26
C ALA A 324 6.42 -4.73 -18.67
N VAL A 325 5.13 -4.38 -18.84
CA VAL A 325 4.43 -4.35 -20.14
C VAL A 325 3.68 -3.04 -20.29
N ALA A 326 3.69 -2.47 -21.50
CA ALA A 326 2.92 -1.27 -21.79
C ALA A 326 1.41 -1.49 -21.54
N PRO A 327 0.71 -0.53 -20.90
CA PRO A 327 -0.74 -0.67 -20.69
C PRO A 327 -1.49 -0.64 -22.01
N GLY A 328 -2.58 -1.44 -22.10
CA GLY A 328 -3.42 -1.47 -23.28
C GLY A 328 -2.92 -2.33 -24.44
N ASP A 329 -1.89 -3.16 -24.19
CA ASP A 329 -1.39 -4.15 -25.15
C ASP A 329 -1.60 -5.59 -24.63
N PRO A 330 -2.78 -6.21 -24.91
CA PRO A 330 -3.07 -7.58 -24.49
C PRO A 330 -2.15 -8.62 -25.13
N ALA A 331 -1.71 -8.39 -26.37
CA ALA A 331 -0.84 -9.33 -27.09
C ALA A 331 0.55 -9.39 -26.45
N ALA A 332 1.14 -8.23 -26.15
CA ALA A 332 2.41 -8.15 -25.42
C ALA A 332 2.27 -8.72 -23.99
N LEU A 333 1.13 -8.54 -23.33
CA LEU A 333 0.86 -9.11 -22.03
C LEU A 333 0.86 -10.64 -22.07
N ALA A 334 0.16 -11.25 -23.04
CA ALA A 334 0.08 -12.69 -23.22
C ALA A 334 1.44 -13.30 -23.59
N GLU A 335 2.16 -12.68 -24.51
CA GLU A 335 3.50 -13.13 -24.91
C GLU A 335 4.48 -13.04 -23.74
N ARG A 336 4.46 -11.97 -22.98
CA ARG A 336 5.34 -11.82 -21.81
C ARG A 336 5.02 -12.83 -20.72
N ALA A 337 3.72 -13.10 -20.48
CA ALA A 337 3.29 -14.14 -19.54
C ALA A 337 3.83 -15.51 -19.97
N ARG A 338 3.70 -15.86 -21.26
CA ARG A 338 4.21 -17.11 -21.84
C ARG A 338 5.71 -17.27 -21.62
N VAL A 339 6.50 -16.24 -21.93
CA VAL A 339 7.95 -16.23 -21.73
C VAL A 339 8.31 -16.46 -20.26
N LEU A 340 7.68 -15.71 -19.33
CA LEU A 340 7.95 -15.85 -17.89
C LEU A 340 7.57 -17.23 -17.34
N LEU A 341 6.50 -17.84 -17.85
CA LEU A 341 6.09 -19.17 -17.43
C LEU A 341 7.02 -20.27 -17.97
N GLN A 342 7.55 -20.12 -19.18
CA GLN A 342 8.44 -21.10 -19.82
C GLN A 342 9.88 -21.03 -19.29
N GLN A 343 10.42 -19.82 -19.11
CA GLN A 343 11.83 -19.62 -18.76
C GLN A 343 12.12 -19.76 -17.26
N ASP A 344 11.10 -19.93 -16.41
CA ASP A 344 11.24 -19.96 -14.94
C ASP A 344 12.12 -18.81 -14.38
N LEU A 345 12.03 -17.65 -14.99
CA LEU A 345 12.75 -16.46 -14.54
C LEU A 345 12.29 -16.09 -13.14
N ARG A 346 13.22 -16.05 -12.19
CA ARG A 346 12.97 -15.66 -10.81
C ARG A 346 13.62 -14.33 -10.49
N PRO A 347 12.92 -13.40 -9.83
CA PRO A 347 13.57 -12.21 -9.31
C PRO A 347 14.67 -12.62 -8.32
N PRO A 348 15.88 -12.03 -8.42
CA PRO A 348 16.93 -12.27 -7.43
C PRO A 348 16.56 -11.64 -6.08
N PRO A 349 17.19 -12.09 -4.97
CA PRO A 349 17.08 -11.38 -3.70
C PRO A 349 17.60 -9.94 -3.85
N PHE A 350 16.91 -8.99 -3.22
CA PHE A 350 17.32 -7.60 -3.18
C PHE A 350 17.14 -7.03 -1.77
N SER A 351 17.99 -6.08 -1.40
CA SER A 351 17.98 -5.42 -0.09
C SER A 351 17.30 -4.04 -0.11
N SER A 352 17.04 -3.49 -1.30
CA SER A 352 16.32 -2.23 -1.43
C SER A 352 14.84 -2.40 -1.04
N HIS A 353 14.22 -1.31 -0.59
CA HIS A 353 12.81 -1.32 -0.17
C HIS A 353 12.52 -2.24 1.04
N GLY A 354 13.50 -2.45 1.92
CA GLY A 354 13.29 -3.12 3.20
C GLY A 354 12.47 -2.26 4.17
N LEU A 355 11.67 -2.92 5.02
CA LEU A 355 10.87 -2.24 6.06
C LEU A 355 11.76 -1.38 6.97
N ALA A 356 12.90 -1.90 7.42
CA ALA A 356 13.84 -1.18 8.26
C ALA A 356 14.38 0.11 7.61
N GLN A 357 14.64 0.09 6.30
CA GLN A 357 15.07 1.28 5.56
C GLN A 357 13.98 2.36 5.52
N MET A 358 12.73 1.98 5.26
CA MET A 358 11.58 2.90 5.29
C MET A 358 11.40 3.52 6.68
N GLN A 359 11.50 2.69 7.72
CA GLN A 359 11.38 3.11 9.12
C GLN A 359 12.48 4.09 9.49
N GLU A 360 13.75 3.75 9.25
CA GLU A 360 14.89 4.60 9.55
C GLU A 360 14.83 5.93 8.79
N ALA A 361 14.51 5.91 7.50
CA ALA A 361 14.35 7.14 6.71
C ALA A 361 13.25 8.06 7.26
N THR A 362 12.15 7.47 7.79
CA THR A 362 11.07 8.23 8.39
C THR A 362 11.47 8.82 9.75
N LEU A 363 12.14 8.05 10.59
CA LEU A 363 12.63 8.51 11.91
C LEU A 363 13.74 9.57 11.74
N SER A 364 14.62 9.40 10.77
CA SER A 364 15.65 10.38 10.43
C SER A 364 15.02 11.73 10.00
N LEU A 365 13.99 11.69 9.16
CA LEU A 365 13.24 12.90 8.77
C LEU A 365 12.62 13.62 9.99
N TYR A 366 12.14 12.88 10.99
CA TYR A 366 11.61 13.49 12.21
C TYR A 366 12.72 14.17 13.03
N ARG A 367 13.89 13.51 13.17
CA ARG A 367 15.06 14.09 13.87
C ARG A 367 15.56 15.34 13.16
N GLU A 368 15.74 15.29 11.84
CA GLU A 368 16.13 16.44 11.02
C GLU A 368 15.19 17.64 11.22
N LEU A 369 13.89 17.40 11.31
CA LEU A 369 12.91 18.47 11.54
C LEU A 369 13.03 19.08 12.93
N GLN A 370 13.35 18.30 13.95
CA GLN A 370 13.51 18.82 15.32
C GLN A 370 14.74 19.73 15.45
N GLU A 371 15.80 19.39 14.74
CA GLU A 371 17.06 20.15 14.72
C GLU A 371 17.00 21.40 13.83
N ALA A 372 16.11 21.40 12.83
CA ALA A 372 15.97 22.50 11.88
C ALA A 372 15.33 23.73 12.55
N PRO A 373 15.72 24.96 12.15
CA PRO A 373 15.06 26.18 12.62
C PRO A 373 13.55 26.15 12.26
N ARG A 374 12.71 26.70 13.13
CA ARG A 374 11.27 26.82 12.90
C ARG A 374 11.02 27.85 11.81
N ARG A 375 10.25 27.50 10.79
CA ARG A 375 9.87 28.39 9.70
C ARG A 375 8.39 28.79 9.88
N CYS A 376 8.07 30.04 9.61
CA CYS A 376 6.68 30.45 9.37
C CYS A 376 6.25 29.87 8.02
N ILE A 377 5.20 29.03 8.02
CA ILE A 377 4.58 28.43 6.82
C ILE A 377 3.21 29.04 6.65
#